data_1c673c901bd6071e1da27192339f8aab
#
_entry.id   1c673c901bd6071e1da27192339f8aab
#
_cell.length_a   1.000
_cell.length_b   1.000
_cell.length_c   1.000
_cell.angle_alpha   90.00
_cell.angle_beta   90.00
_cell.angle_gamma   90.00
#
_symmetry.space_group_name_H-M   'P 1'
#
loop_
_entity.id
_entity.type
_entity.pdbx_description
1 polymer ?
#
loop_
_entity_poly.entity_id
_entity_poly.type
_entity_poly.pdbx_seq_one_letter_code
_entity_poly.pdbx_strand_id
1 'polypeptide(L)'
;MILLIAAVLILCFIWGNSMLPGSQSYNVSMGFRNFLAVKLQGVDWIHVPKNAVMRKLAHITEFTLLGIVLTGIIKGMMKISCGWVLFAGMSAALADETIQLFSGSRSSSVRDVWIDMGGFVTGVAIVMLIMLLWRAIKRR
;
A
#
# COMPACT_ATOMS: atom_id res chain seq x y z
N MET A 1 3.02 5.53 -20.17
CA MET A 1 1.57 5.76 -20.10
C MET A 1 0.89 4.74 -19.16
N ILE A 2 1.02 3.43 -19.38
CA ILE A 2 0.36 2.38 -18.57
C ILE A 2 0.67 2.50 -17.06
N LEU A 3 1.94 2.65 -16.67
CA LEU A 3 2.32 2.78 -15.26
C LEU A 3 1.74 4.03 -14.60
N LEU A 4 1.61 5.13 -15.34
CA LEU A 4 1.02 6.36 -14.81
C LEU A 4 -0.48 6.17 -14.53
N ILE A 5 -1.18 5.52 -15.45
CA ILE A 5 -2.59 5.13 -15.26
C ILE A 5 -2.71 4.20 -14.04
N ALA A 6 -1.82 3.21 -13.92
CA ALA A 6 -1.80 2.31 -12.77
C ALA A 6 -1.60 3.07 -11.45
N ALA A 7 -0.67 4.04 -11.39
CA ALA A 7 -0.45 4.86 -10.20
C ALA A 7 -1.70 5.66 -9.82
N VAL A 8 -2.37 6.29 -10.79
CA VAL A 8 -3.61 7.03 -10.55
C VAL A 8 -4.72 6.09 -10.05
N LEU A 9 -4.89 4.92 -10.66
CA LEU A 9 -5.90 3.95 -10.23
C LEU A 9 -5.64 3.44 -8.81
N ILE A 10 -4.37 3.18 -8.45
CA ILE A 10 -4.00 2.78 -7.09
C ILE A 10 -4.32 3.90 -6.10
N LEU A 11 -3.97 5.16 -6.39
CA LEU A 11 -4.29 6.30 -5.54
C LEU A 11 -5.81 6.48 -5.38
N CYS A 12 -6.57 6.39 -6.48
CA CYS A 12 -8.03 6.45 -6.43
C CYS A 12 -8.62 5.32 -5.58
N PHE A 13 -8.03 4.12 -5.64
CA PHE A 13 -8.45 2.98 -4.84
C PHE A 13 -8.14 3.20 -3.35
N ILE A 14 -6.91 3.62 -3.00
CA ILE A 14 -6.49 3.92 -1.62
C ILE A 14 -7.42 4.98 -1.02
N TRP A 15 -7.51 6.15 -1.64
CA TRP A 15 -8.30 7.26 -1.12
C TRP A 15 -9.80 6.99 -1.17
N GLY A 16 -10.30 6.30 -2.20
CA GLY A 16 -11.68 5.84 -2.26
C GLY A 16 -12.05 4.92 -1.10
N ASN A 17 -11.15 3.98 -0.78
CA ASN A 17 -11.31 3.07 0.36
C ASN A 17 -11.26 3.81 1.71
N SER A 18 -10.45 4.87 1.79
CA SER A 18 -10.33 5.72 2.98
C SER A 18 -11.51 6.67 3.19
N MET A 19 -12.25 7.00 2.13
CA MET A 19 -13.51 7.74 2.22
C MET A 19 -14.68 6.90 2.77
N LEU A 20 -14.58 5.58 2.75
CA LEU A 20 -15.65 4.72 3.24
C LEU A 20 -15.87 4.90 4.75
N PRO A 21 -17.13 5.04 5.21
CA PRO A 21 -17.47 5.04 6.62
C PRO A 21 -16.91 3.79 7.33
N GLY A 22 -16.53 3.93 8.59
CA GLY A 22 -15.90 2.84 9.36
C GLY A 22 -16.69 1.54 9.37
N SER A 23 -18.03 1.60 9.36
CA SER A 23 -18.93 0.43 9.27
C SER A 23 -18.81 -0.31 7.93
N GLN A 24 -18.72 0.42 6.82
CA GLN A 24 -18.56 -0.19 5.49
C GLN A 24 -17.19 -0.79 5.32
N SER A 25 -16.14 -0.07 5.71
CA SER A 25 -14.76 -0.57 5.73
C SER A 25 -14.62 -1.82 6.62
N TYR A 26 -15.36 -1.88 7.74
CA TYR A 26 -15.43 -3.05 8.59
C TYR A 26 -16.01 -4.26 7.84
N ASN A 27 -17.15 -4.07 7.15
CA ASN A 27 -17.82 -5.14 6.41
C ASN A 27 -16.94 -5.69 5.27
N VAL A 28 -16.24 -4.83 4.54
CA VAL A 28 -15.29 -5.26 3.48
C VAL A 28 -14.16 -6.09 4.09
N SER A 29 -13.58 -5.63 5.20
CA SER A 29 -12.51 -6.37 5.89
C SER A 29 -12.99 -7.71 6.45
N MET A 30 -14.23 -7.77 6.95
CA MET A 30 -14.85 -9.02 7.43
C MET A 30 -15.10 -10.01 6.30
N GLY A 31 -15.57 -9.53 5.15
CA GLY A 31 -15.77 -10.37 3.97
C GLY A 31 -14.47 -11.01 3.52
N PHE A 32 -13.39 -10.23 3.43
CA PHE A 32 -12.07 -10.74 3.07
C PHE A 32 -11.50 -11.69 4.13
N ARG A 33 -11.64 -11.34 5.41
CA ARG A 33 -11.24 -12.21 6.53
C ARG A 33 -11.94 -13.57 6.47
N ASN A 34 -13.25 -13.58 6.26
CA ASN A 34 -14.02 -14.81 6.18
C ASN A 34 -13.64 -15.65 4.95
N PHE A 35 -13.39 -15.01 3.81
CA PHE A 35 -12.87 -15.69 2.62
C PHE A 35 -11.53 -16.37 2.91
N LEU A 36 -10.59 -15.68 3.57
CA LEU A 36 -9.30 -16.27 3.96
C LEU A 36 -9.50 -17.41 4.96
N ALA A 37 -10.37 -17.24 5.96
CA ALA A 37 -10.63 -18.29 6.95
C ALA A 37 -11.13 -19.58 6.30
N VAL A 38 -12.03 -19.49 5.31
CA VAL A 38 -12.52 -20.63 4.55
C VAL A 38 -11.41 -21.27 3.70
N LYS A 39 -10.56 -20.47 3.05
CA LYS A 39 -9.48 -20.96 2.19
C LYS A 39 -8.33 -21.59 2.99
N LEU A 40 -8.11 -21.13 4.21
CA LEU A 40 -7.04 -21.58 5.10
C LEU A 40 -7.52 -22.61 6.14
N GLN A 41 -8.74 -23.13 6.01
CA GLN A 41 -9.23 -24.25 6.83
C GLN A 41 -8.30 -25.46 6.66
N GLY A 42 -7.76 -25.94 7.77
CA GLY A 42 -6.81 -27.05 7.79
C GLY A 42 -5.33 -26.65 7.91
N VAL A 43 -5.04 -25.36 8.07
CA VAL A 43 -3.69 -24.85 8.34
C VAL A 43 -3.64 -24.35 9.78
N ASP A 44 -3.45 -25.23 10.72
CA ASP A 44 -3.61 -25.00 12.18
C ASP A 44 -2.68 -23.92 12.76
N TRP A 45 -1.61 -23.55 12.07
CA TRP A 45 -0.65 -22.53 12.51
C TRP A 45 -0.96 -21.11 12.00
N ILE A 46 -1.95 -20.96 11.12
CA ILE A 46 -2.36 -19.64 10.62
C ILE A 46 -3.60 -19.14 11.36
N HIS A 47 -3.41 -18.24 12.30
CA HIS A 47 -4.51 -17.51 12.91
C HIS A 47 -4.90 -16.31 12.04
N VAL A 48 -6.13 -16.31 11.53
CA VAL A 48 -6.64 -15.17 10.76
C VAL A 48 -6.70 -13.94 11.67
N PRO A 49 -6.01 -12.85 11.33
CA PRO A 49 -5.87 -11.68 12.19
C PRO A 49 -7.21 -11.01 12.51
N LYS A 50 -7.26 -10.24 13.61
CA LYS A 50 -8.40 -9.37 13.94
C LYS A 50 -8.60 -8.32 12.84
N ASN A 51 -9.85 -7.83 12.66
CA ASN A 51 -10.19 -6.87 11.62
C ASN A 51 -9.29 -5.62 11.56
N ALA A 52 -8.89 -5.08 12.71
CA ALA A 52 -7.98 -3.93 12.75
C ALA A 52 -6.61 -4.24 12.11
N VAL A 53 -6.09 -5.46 12.31
CA VAL A 53 -4.84 -5.92 11.71
C VAL A 53 -5.03 -6.16 10.20
N MET A 54 -6.17 -6.73 9.79
CA MET A 54 -6.48 -6.94 8.38
C MET A 54 -6.52 -5.63 7.59
N ARG A 55 -7.12 -4.59 8.16
CA ARG A 55 -7.13 -3.26 7.55
C ARG A 55 -5.71 -2.70 7.38
N LYS A 56 -4.87 -2.81 8.41
CA LYS A 56 -3.47 -2.36 8.35
C LYS A 56 -2.67 -3.14 7.29
N LEU A 57 -2.89 -4.43 7.20
CA LEU A 57 -2.26 -5.25 6.15
C LEU A 57 -2.72 -4.84 4.74
N ALA A 58 -4.00 -4.50 4.57
CA ALA A 58 -4.51 -3.97 3.31
C ALA A 58 -3.79 -2.67 2.92
N HIS A 59 -3.71 -1.67 3.84
CA HIS A 59 -2.98 -0.43 3.60
C HIS A 59 -1.49 -0.67 3.28
N ILE A 60 -0.81 -1.53 4.04
CA ILE A 60 0.58 -1.90 3.74
C ILE A 60 0.70 -2.44 2.31
N THR A 61 -0.22 -3.31 1.89
CA THR A 61 -0.20 -3.90 0.54
C THR A 61 -0.47 -2.84 -0.53
N GLU A 62 -1.47 -1.99 -0.34
CA GLU A 62 -1.83 -0.89 -1.24
C GLU A 62 -0.66 0.08 -1.42
N PHE A 63 -0.05 0.52 -0.34
CA PHE A 63 1.12 1.41 -0.39
C PHE A 63 2.38 0.72 -0.93
N THR A 64 2.54 -0.58 -0.72
CA THR A 64 3.63 -1.35 -1.36
C THR A 64 3.46 -1.35 -2.88
N LEU A 65 2.26 -1.60 -3.39
CA LEU A 65 1.97 -1.53 -4.82
C LEU A 65 2.20 -0.13 -5.39
N LEU A 66 1.79 0.91 -4.67
CA LEU A 66 2.05 2.30 -5.05
C LEU A 66 3.55 2.58 -5.13
N GLY A 67 4.33 2.12 -4.15
CA GLY A 67 5.78 2.24 -4.12
C GLY A 67 6.46 1.55 -5.30
N ILE A 68 6.01 0.35 -5.66
CA ILE A 68 6.51 -0.40 -6.83
C ILE A 68 6.25 0.41 -8.12
N VAL A 69 5.02 0.85 -8.32
CA VAL A 69 4.61 1.52 -9.56
C VAL A 69 5.30 2.88 -9.69
N LEU A 70 5.31 3.71 -8.64
CA LEU A 70 5.96 5.03 -8.68
C LEU A 70 7.47 4.91 -8.87
N THR A 71 8.13 3.95 -8.22
CA THR A 71 9.56 3.72 -8.43
C THR A 71 9.84 3.27 -9.85
N GLY A 72 9.00 2.40 -10.42
CA GLY A 72 9.08 1.96 -11.81
C GLY A 72 8.95 3.11 -12.80
N ILE A 73 8.02 4.04 -12.59
CA ILE A 73 7.86 5.24 -13.41
C ILE A 73 9.11 6.11 -13.34
N ILE A 74 9.53 6.46 -12.13
CA ILE A 74 10.60 7.45 -11.92
C ILE A 74 11.95 6.93 -12.39
N LYS A 75 12.25 5.66 -12.15
CA LYS A 75 13.51 5.05 -12.61
C LYS A 75 13.49 4.67 -14.09
N GLY A 76 12.32 4.35 -14.65
CA GLY A 76 12.18 3.98 -16.07
C GLY A 76 12.04 5.17 -17.01
N MET A 77 11.36 6.24 -16.59
CA MET A 77 11.00 7.37 -17.46
C MET A 77 11.70 8.68 -17.08
N MET A 78 12.05 8.87 -15.83
CA MET A 78 12.56 10.13 -15.30
C MET A 78 13.81 9.84 -14.48
N LYS A 79 14.94 10.47 -14.80
CA LYS A 79 16.20 10.36 -14.00
C LYS A 79 16.09 11.18 -12.69
N ILE A 80 14.99 11.03 -11.96
CA ILE A 80 14.71 11.79 -10.74
C ILE A 80 15.34 11.06 -9.54
N SER A 81 15.73 11.81 -8.51
CA SER A 81 16.31 11.25 -7.29
C SER A 81 15.28 10.42 -6.50
N CYS A 82 15.77 9.45 -5.73
CA CYS A 82 14.92 8.62 -4.87
C CYS A 82 14.16 9.44 -3.81
N GLY A 83 14.70 10.61 -3.43
CA GLY A 83 14.04 11.53 -2.49
C GLY A 83 12.67 12.00 -2.96
N TRP A 84 12.49 12.27 -4.26
CA TRP A 84 11.19 12.65 -4.80
C TRP A 84 10.16 11.50 -4.76
N VAL A 85 10.62 10.25 -4.92
CA VAL A 85 9.76 9.06 -4.77
C VAL A 85 9.25 8.99 -3.33
N LEU A 86 10.15 9.11 -2.36
CA LEU A 86 9.80 9.07 -0.94
C LEU A 86 8.91 10.24 -0.54
N PHE A 87 9.16 11.43 -1.07
CA PHE A 87 8.32 12.60 -0.84
C PHE A 87 6.88 12.37 -1.38
N ALA A 88 6.74 11.81 -2.57
CA ALA A 88 5.44 11.48 -3.15
C ALA A 88 4.70 10.42 -2.29
N GLY A 89 5.40 9.39 -1.82
CA GLY A 89 4.83 8.38 -0.92
C GLY A 89 4.36 8.97 0.40
N MET A 90 5.17 9.84 1.02
CA MET A 90 4.81 10.52 2.27
C MET A 90 3.60 11.43 2.07
N SER A 91 3.55 12.18 0.95
CA SER A 91 2.41 13.04 0.61
C SER A 91 1.13 12.23 0.42
N ALA A 92 1.22 11.05 -0.23
CA ALA A 92 0.08 10.16 -0.41
C ALA A 92 -0.43 9.60 0.92
N ALA A 93 0.47 9.19 1.83
CA ALA A 93 0.12 8.68 3.16
C ALA A 93 -0.51 9.76 4.05
N LEU A 94 0.03 10.98 4.02
CA LEU A 94 -0.56 12.12 4.75
C LEU A 94 -1.94 12.49 4.20
N ALA A 95 -2.12 12.44 2.88
CA ALA A 95 -3.41 12.70 2.25
C ALA A 95 -4.43 11.63 2.66
N ASP A 96 -4.03 10.36 2.69
CA ASP A 96 -4.88 9.25 3.11
C ASP A 96 -5.39 9.44 4.54
N GLU A 97 -4.49 9.68 5.49
CA GLU A 97 -4.85 9.93 6.88
C GLU A 97 -5.70 11.21 7.06
N THR A 98 -5.44 12.24 6.25
CA THR A 98 -6.26 13.45 6.24
C THR A 98 -7.68 13.16 5.77
N ILE A 99 -7.85 12.35 4.73
CA ILE A 99 -9.16 11.90 4.24
C ILE A 99 -9.89 11.12 5.34
N GLN A 100 -9.18 10.22 6.05
CA GLN A 100 -9.76 9.44 7.13
C GLN A 100 -10.27 10.30 8.30
N LEU A 101 -9.63 11.44 8.60
CA LEU A 101 -10.13 12.40 9.60
C LEU A 101 -11.53 12.90 9.27
N PHE A 102 -11.84 13.10 8.00
CA PHE A 102 -13.13 13.62 7.55
C PHE A 102 -14.16 12.52 7.27
N SER A 103 -13.79 11.25 7.25
CA SER A 103 -14.70 10.14 6.94
C SER A 103 -15.58 9.65 8.12
N GLY A 104 -15.63 10.41 9.23
CA GLY A 104 -16.65 10.35 10.30
C GLY A 104 -16.82 9.00 10.99
N SER A 105 -15.80 8.39 11.51
CA SER A 105 -15.78 7.25 12.45
C SER A 105 -14.46 6.47 12.44
N ARG A 106 -13.44 7.02 11.80
CA ARG A 106 -12.09 6.47 11.84
C ARG A 106 -11.22 7.32 12.76
N SER A 107 -10.42 6.68 13.60
CA SER A 107 -9.35 7.35 14.32
C SER A 107 -8.15 7.43 13.38
N SER A 108 -7.93 8.57 12.76
CA SER A 108 -6.68 8.88 12.08
C SER A 108 -5.55 8.98 13.11
N SER A 109 -4.41 8.41 12.83
CA SER A 109 -3.25 8.48 13.71
C SER A 109 -1.93 8.63 12.94
N VAL A 110 -1.01 9.42 13.49
CA VAL A 110 0.35 9.55 12.96
C VAL A 110 1.04 8.18 12.82
N ARG A 111 0.66 7.21 13.66
CA ARG A 111 1.18 5.84 13.58
C ARG A 111 0.77 5.14 12.29
N ASP A 112 -0.43 5.41 11.78
CA ASP A 112 -0.93 4.77 10.56
C ASP A 112 -0.23 5.36 9.33
N VAL A 113 0.12 6.67 9.32
CA VAL A 113 1.03 7.26 8.31
C VAL A 113 2.36 6.51 8.22
N TRP A 114 2.95 6.13 9.36
CA TRP A 114 4.21 5.38 9.37
C TRP A 114 4.05 3.95 8.88
N ILE A 115 2.91 3.33 9.11
CA ILE A 115 2.59 1.99 8.60
C ILE A 115 2.48 2.03 7.07
N ASP A 116 1.76 3.00 6.54
CA ASP A 116 1.59 3.22 5.09
C ASP A 116 2.92 3.53 4.43
N MET A 117 3.71 4.41 5.05
CA MET A 117 5.06 4.73 4.56
C MET A 117 5.99 3.51 4.61
N GLY A 118 5.86 2.65 5.61
CA GLY A 118 6.57 1.37 5.70
C GLY A 118 6.24 0.44 4.53
N GLY A 119 4.97 0.32 4.17
CA GLY A 119 4.52 -0.38 2.97
C GLY A 119 5.13 0.22 1.71
N PHE A 120 5.05 1.54 1.56
CA PHE A 120 5.59 2.26 0.40
C PHE A 120 7.11 2.03 0.23
N VAL A 121 7.88 2.18 1.29
CA VAL A 121 9.35 1.95 1.29
C VAL A 121 9.67 0.50 0.93
N THR A 122 8.86 -0.46 1.38
CA THR A 122 9.00 -1.87 0.98
C THR A 122 8.87 -2.03 -0.53
N GLY A 123 7.88 -1.39 -1.14
CA GLY A 123 7.70 -1.38 -2.60
C GLY A 123 8.89 -0.77 -3.34
N VAL A 124 9.42 0.37 -2.85
CA VAL A 124 10.64 1.01 -3.37
C VAL A 124 11.82 0.05 -3.30
N ALA A 125 12.02 -0.60 -2.15
CA ALA A 125 13.13 -1.53 -1.92
C ALA A 125 13.07 -2.75 -2.85
N ILE A 126 11.87 -3.30 -3.09
CA ILE A 126 11.67 -4.42 -4.02
C ILE A 126 12.15 -4.03 -5.43
N VAL A 127 11.71 -2.88 -5.96
CA VAL A 127 12.12 -2.44 -7.31
C VAL A 127 13.62 -2.18 -7.37
N MET A 128 14.18 -1.51 -6.36
CA MET A 128 15.63 -1.25 -6.32
C MET A 128 16.44 -2.54 -6.29
N LEU A 129 16.01 -3.54 -5.50
CA LEU A 129 16.66 -4.84 -5.44
C LEU A 129 16.60 -5.57 -6.79
N ILE A 130 15.44 -5.60 -7.43
CA ILE A 130 15.27 -6.21 -8.77
C ILE A 130 16.21 -5.53 -9.76
N MET A 131 16.30 -4.20 -9.75
CA MET A 131 17.21 -3.45 -10.65
C MET A 131 18.69 -3.76 -10.39
N LEU A 132 19.09 -3.91 -9.13
CA LEU A 132 20.45 -4.27 -8.75
C LEU A 132 20.80 -5.69 -9.24
N LEU A 133 19.93 -6.66 -8.98
CA LEU A 133 20.11 -8.03 -9.44
C LEU A 133 20.19 -8.11 -10.98
N TRP A 134 19.30 -7.43 -11.67
CA TRP A 134 19.31 -7.36 -13.13
C TRP A 134 20.64 -6.80 -13.68
N ARG A 135 21.16 -5.73 -13.06
CA ARG A 135 22.46 -5.14 -13.45
C ARG A 135 23.62 -6.09 -13.17
N ALA A 136 23.58 -6.84 -12.06
CA ALA A 136 24.62 -7.81 -11.71
C ALA A 136 24.65 -8.98 -12.72
N ILE A 137 23.48 -9.47 -13.14
CA ILE A 137 23.37 -10.54 -14.14
C ILE A 137 23.88 -10.08 -15.50
N LYS A 138 23.54 -8.85 -15.93
CA LYS A 138 23.92 -8.33 -17.25
C LYS A 138 25.41 -7.97 -17.37
N ARG A 139 26.10 -7.87 -16.24
CA ARG A 139 27.57 -7.61 -16.21
C ARG A 139 28.42 -8.88 -16.25
N ARG A 140 27.81 -10.05 -16.13
CA ARG A 140 28.44 -11.36 -16.35
C ARG A 140 28.29 -11.81 -17.81
#